data_5938c8697857f812730a6953df36e914
#
_entry.id   5938c8697857f812730a6953df36e914
#
_cell.length_a   1.000
_cell.length_b   1.000
_cell.length_c   1.000
_cell.angle_alpha   90.00
_cell.angle_beta   90.00
_cell.angle_gamma   90.00
#
_symmetry.space_group_name_H-M   'P 1'
#
loop_
_entity.id
_entity.type
_entity.pdbx_description
1 polymer ?
#
loop_
_entity_poly.entity_id
_entity_poly.type
_entity_poly.pdbx_seq_one_letter_code
_entity_poly.pdbx_strand_id
1 'polypeptide(L)'
;YIPKDGKFWVAKANSVKSKLFSPSDIQSIMKKAIVERLKGIYGISWFPEDGASYPVRIFLMKDEVTVTIDTTGESLHKRGYRKMTSKAPITETLAAALIMLTPWHADRILVDPFCGSGTFPIEAAMMAANIAPGLNREFISEEWTNLIPKQLWYDVIEEANDMVHTDIKVDIQGYDIDADVVKAARENAKRAGVDHLIHFQQRAVADMHHPKKYGFIISNPPYGERLEEKENLPELYRQIGEMYRGLDAWSMYLITSYELSLIHI
;
A
#
# COMPACT_ATOMS: atom_id res chain seq x y z
N TYR A 1 17.76 19.77 13.53
CA TYR A 1 17.32 18.43 13.14
C TYR A 1 18.48 17.60 12.59
N ILE A 2 19.22 18.08 11.59
CA ILE A 2 20.31 17.37 10.93
C ILE A 2 21.59 17.53 11.73
N PRO A 3 22.18 16.48 12.33
CA PRO A 3 23.46 16.55 13.03
C PRO A 3 24.64 16.75 12.06
N LYS A 4 25.84 17.07 12.59
CA LYS A 4 27.00 17.38 11.74
C LYS A 4 27.49 16.20 10.88
N ASP A 5 27.22 14.98 11.30
CA ASP A 5 27.53 13.71 10.61
C ASP A 5 26.34 13.20 9.77
N GLY A 6 25.16 13.85 9.88
CA GLY A 6 23.94 13.42 9.19
C GLY A 6 24.10 13.45 7.66
N LYS A 7 23.65 12.38 7.00
CA LYS A 7 23.60 12.28 5.55
C LYS A 7 22.32 12.95 5.04
N PHE A 8 22.43 14.01 4.28
CA PHE A 8 21.28 14.76 3.79
C PHE A 8 21.33 15.05 2.29
N TRP A 9 20.18 14.94 1.67
CA TRP A 9 20.01 15.24 0.24
C TRP A 9 18.58 15.70 -0.05
N VAL A 10 18.38 16.39 -1.16
CA VAL A 10 17.05 16.75 -1.63
C VAL A 10 16.53 15.60 -2.50
N ALA A 11 15.73 14.73 -1.92
CA ALA A 11 15.25 13.48 -2.54
C ALA A 11 14.24 13.76 -3.66
N LYS A 12 13.42 14.81 -3.51
CA LYS A 12 12.40 15.17 -4.50
C LYS A 12 12.12 16.67 -4.46
N ALA A 13 11.99 17.28 -5.63
CA ALA A 13 11.48 18.62 -5.79
C ALA A 13 10.34 18.61 -6.82
N ASN A 14 9.24 19.26 -6.50
CA ASN A 14 8.10 19.48 -7.39
C ASN A 14 7.81 20.98 -7.47
N SER A 15 7.42 21.46 -8.66
CA SER A 15 6.99 22.83 -8.86
C SER A 15 5.71 22.89 -9.65
N VAL A 16 4.74 23.65 -9.17
CA VAL A 16 3.42 23.84 -9.79
C VAL A 16 3.11 25.33 -9.86
N LYS A 17 2.91 25.84 -11.08
CA LYS A 17 2.54 27.25 -11.31
C LYS A 17 3.46 28.25 -10.60
N SER A 18 4.77 27.98 -10.57
CA SER A 18 5.79 28.82 -9.92
C SER A 18 6.83 29.29 -10.94
N LYS A 19 7.52 30.41 -10.65
CA LYS A 19 8.57 30.98 -11.51
C LYS A 19 9.78 30.06 -11.63
N LEU A 20 10.19 29.44 -10.50
CA LEU A 20 11.22 28.40 -10.51
C LEU A 20 10.57 27.06 -10.76
N PHE A 21 10.77 26.46 -11.94
CA PHE A 21 10.07 25.27 -12.39
C PHE A 21 10.96 24.02 -12.57
N SER A 22 12.28 24.20 -12.67
CA SER A 22 13.23 23.10 -12.85
C SER A 22 13.47 22.33 -11.55
N PRO A 23 13.07 21.04 -11.42
CA PRO A 23 13.34 20.26 -10.22
C PRO A 23 14.81 20.16 -9.86
N SER A 24 15.72 20.03 -10.84
CA SER A 24 17.17 19.93 -10.61
C SER A 24 17.75 21.22 -10.04
N ASP A 25 17.29 22.38 -10.52
CA ASP A 25 17.75 23.67 -9.99
C ASP A 25 17.25 23.90 -8.58
N ILE A 26 15.99 23.56 -8.30
CA ILE A 26 15.40 23.61 -6.95
C ILE A 26 16.21 22.73 -5.99
N GLN A 27 16.53 21.50 -6.39
CA GLN A 27 17.34 20.58 -5.59
C GLN A 27 18.72 21.14 -5.29
N SER A 28 19.40 21.70 -6.30
CA SER A 28 20.76 22.26 -6.19
C SER A 28 20.78 23.49 -5.28
N ILE A 29 19.84 24.42 -5.48
CA ILE A 29 19.70 25.64 -4.67
C ILE A 29 19.43 25.26 -3.20
N MET A 30 18.50 24.34 -2.98
CA MET A 30 18.15 23.92 -1.62
C MET A 30 19.29 23.18 -0.92
N LYS A 31 19.97 22.23 -1.63
CA LYS A 31 21.14 21.53 -1.08
C LYS A 31 22.20 22.56 -0.64
N LYS A 32 22.48 23.56 -1.49
CA LYS A 32 23.44 24.63 -1.17
C LYS A 32 22.99 25.44 0.05
N ALA A 33 21.72 25.83 0.13
CA ALA A 33 21.19 26.60 1.26
C ALA A 33 21.32 25.83 2.59
N ILE A 34 21.01 24.52 2.59
CA ILE A 34 21.17 23.65 3.76
C ILE A 34 22.65 23.58 4.16
N VAL A 35 23.56 23.33 3.21
CA VAL A 35 24.99 23.26 3.46
C VAL A 35 25.50 24.56 4.10
N GLU A 36 25.19 25.73 3.52
CA GLU A 36 25.65 27.03 4.05
C GLU A 36 25.08 27.28 5.46
N ARG A 37 23.83 26.91 5.71
CA ARG A 37 23.25 27.04 7.05
C ARG A 37 23.95 26.15 8.08
N LEU A 38 24.23 24.89 7.72
CA LEU A 38 24.89 23.93 8.61
C LEU A 38 26.35 24.29 8.84
N LYS A 39 27.07 24.80 7.85
CA LYS A 39 28.44 25.37 8.04
C LYS A 39 28.45 26.44 9.10
N GLY A 40 27.49 27.38 9.07
CA GLY A 40 27.38 28.45 10.06
C GLY A 40 27.03 27.93 11.46
N ILE A 41 26.29 26.83 11.58
CA ILE A 41 25.92 26.24 12.87
C ILE A 41 27.08 25.45 13.49
N TYR A 42 27.73 24.60 12.68
CA TYR A 42 28.73 23.64 13.18
C TYR A 42 30.16 24.10 13.06
N GLY A 43 30.42 25.20 12.35
CA GLY A 43 31.78 25.73 12.16
C GLY A 43 32.68 24.82 11.31
N ILE A 44 32.10 23.97 10.44
CA ILE A 44 32.82 23.05 9.59
C ILE A 44 32.57 23.35 8.12
N SER A 45 33.53 23.06 7.26
CA SER A 45 33.42 23.28 5.81
C SER A 45 33.08 22.03 5.02
N TRP A 46 33.21 20.86 5.63
CA TRP A 46 32.96 19.56 5.03
C TRP A 46 32.13 18.67 5.97
N PHE A 47 31.13 17.95 5.42
CA PHE A 47 30.25 17.08 6.15
C PHE A 47 30.59 15.63 5.80
N PRO A 48 30.86 14.75 6.78
CA PRO A 48 31.22 13.35 6.51
C PRO A 48 30.07 12.55 5.89
N GLU A 49 28.81 12.90 6.17
CA GLU A 49 27.60 12.21 5.68
C GLU A 49 27.61 10.69 5.96
N ASP A 50 28.17 10.27 7.08
CA ASP A 50 28.32 8.88 7.53
C ASP A 50 27.34 8.47 8.65
N GLY A 51 26.54 9.41 9.13
CA GLY A 51 25.49 9.21 10.12
C GLY A 51 24.12 8.89 9.50
N ALA A 52 23.08 9.10 10.32
CA ALA A 52 21.68 8.86 9.94
C ALA A 52 21.25 9.68 8.71
N SER A 53 20.30 9.15 7.97
CA SER A 53 19.82 9.67 6.69
C SER A 53 18.67 10.67 6.87
N TYR A 54 18.77 11.85 6.24
CA TYR A 54 17.78 12.93 6.30
C TYR A 54 17.35 13.36 4.89
N PRO A 55 16.44 12.63 4.22
CA PRO A 55 15.95 13.02 2.91
C PRO A 55 14.99 14.21 3.02
N VAL A 56 15.30 15.28 2.25
CA VAL A 56 14.50 16.49 2.20
C VAL A 56 13.62 16.47 0.96
N ARG A 57 12.37 16.91 1.07
CA ARG A 57 11.46 17.09 -0.05
C ARG A 57 11.03 18.54 -0.15
N ILE A 58 10.97 19.04 -1.37
CA ILE A 58 10.60 20.41 -1.69
C ILE A 58 9.35 20.41 -2.55
N PHE A 59 8.39 21.20 -2.16
CA PHE A 59 7.20 21.45 -2.96
C PHE A 59 7.03 22.97 -3.15
N LEU A 60 7.06 23.41 -4.39
CA LEU A 60 6.75 24.78 -4.78
C LEU A 60 5.34 24.82 -5.37
N MET A 61 4.50 25.70 -4.86
CA MET A 61 3.18 25.99 -5.43
C MET A 61 2.92 27.48 -5.40
N LYS A 62 2.71 28.08 -6.58
CA LYS A 62 2.44 29.53 -6.72
C LYS A 62 3.50 30.40 -6.02
N ASP A 63 4.76 30.05 -6.19
CA ASP A 63 5.94 30.68 -5.56
C ASP A 63 6.03 30.52 -4.03
N GLU A 64 5.16 29.73 -3.40
CA GLU A 64 5.30 29.33 -1.99
C GLU A 64 6.10 28.03 -1.88
N VAL A 65 7.08 28.00 -0.97
CA VAL A 65 7.98 26.86 -0.75
C VAL A 65 7.58 26.10 0.51
N THR A 66 7.30 24.83 0.37
CA THR A 66 7.18 23.89 1.50
C THR A 66 8.41 22.99 1.53
N VAL A 67 9.10 22.98 2.67
CA VAL A 67 10.27 22.12 2.93
C VAL A 67 9.88 21.09 3.97
N THR A 68 10.06 19.80 3.65
CA THR A 68 9.77 18.69 4.56
C THR A 68 10.96 17.75 4.67
N ILE A 69 11.10 17.08 5.80
CA ILE A 69 12.02 15.96 5.99
C ILE A 69 11.17 14.68 5.91
N ASP A 70 11.60 13.74 5.08
CA ASP A 70 10.90 12.45 4.93
C ASP A 70 11.25 11.53 6.10
N THR A 71 10.27 11.27 6.95
CA THR A 71 10.39 10.39 8.13
C THR A 71 10.18 8.92 7.78
N THR A 72 9.66 8.65 6.60
CA THR A 72 9.16 7.32 6.20
C THR A 72 10.26 6.45 5.57
N GLY A 73 11.08 7.03 4.67
CA GLY A 73 12.01 6.29 3.83
C GLY A 73 11.30 5.60 2.67
N GLU A 74 11.15 4.29 2.69
CA GLU A 74 10.35 3.58 1.67
C GLU A 74 8.88 4.01 1.71
N SER A 75 8.23 4.00 0.55
CA SER A 75 6.82 4.42 0.43
C SER A 75 5.90 3.59 1.33
N LEU A 76 4.90 4.22 1.96
CA LEU A 76 4.01 3.60 2.96
C LEU A 76 3.21 2.40 2.44
N HIS A 77 2.98 2.31 1.13
CA HIS A 77 2.32 1.12 0.56
C HIS A 77 3.18 -0.15 0.71
N LYS A 78 4.50 -0.04 0.82
CA LYS A 78 5.37 -1.17 1.08
C LYS A 78 5.27 -1.58 2.55
N ARG A 79 4.34 -2.49 2.85
CA ARG A 79 4.07 -3.01 4.20
C ARG A 79 5.10 -4.01 4.70
N GLY A 80 6.03 -4.47 3.84
CA GLY A 80 7.03 -5.49 4.17
C GLY A 80 6.63 -6.93 3.83
N TYR A 81 5.36 -7.25 3.73
CA TYR A 81 4.91 -8.61 3.47
C TYR A 81 5.04 -9.06 2.01
N ARG A 82 4.92 -8.13 1.05
CA ARG A 82 4.94 -8.46 -0.38
C ARG A 82 6.36 -8.64 -0.89
N LYS A 83 6.77 -9.88 -1.08
CA LYS A 83 8.02 -10.24 -1.77
C LYS A 83 7.79 -10.90 -3.11
N MET A 84 6.62 -11.55 -3.29
CA MET A 84 6.23 -12.17 -4.54
C MET A 84 5.11 -11.34 -5.17
N THR A 85 5.32 -10.88 -6.38
CA THR A 85 4.38 -10.00 -7.10
C THR A 85 3.79 -10.72 -8.31
N SER A 86 2.50 -10.56 -8.51
CA SER A 86 1.88 -10.71 -9.82
C SER A 86 2.21 -9.48 -10.70
N LYS A 87 1.88 -9.54 -11.98
CA LYS A 87 2.01 -8.38 -12.88
C LYS A 87 1.08 -7.26 -12.41
N ALA A 88 1.64 -6.05 -12.23
CA ALA A 88 0.92 -4.82 -11.87
C ALA A 88 -0.09 -4.95 -10.71
N PRO A 89 0.32 -5.37 -9.50
CA PRO A 89 -0.58 -5.48 -8.38
C PRO A 89 -1.05 -4.09 -7.92
N ILE A 90 -2.29 -4.01 -7.41
CA ILE A 90 -2.76 -2.82 -6.71
C ILE A 90 -1.85 -2.52 -5.51
N THR A 91 -1.60 -1.23 -5.22
CA THR A 91 -0.82 -0.86 -4.04
C THR A 91 -1.63 -1.12 -2.76
N GLU A 92 -0.95 -1.50 -1.69
CA GLU A 92 -1.54 -1.88 -0.41
C GLU A 92 -2.36 -0.73 0.20
N THR A 93 -1.83 0.50 0.14
CA THR A 93 -2.55 1.69 0.64
C THR A 93 -3.83 1.97 -0.13
N LEU A 94 -3.84 1.73 -1.45
CA LEU A 94 -5.03 1.90 -2.25
C LEU A 94 -6.05 0.80 -1.95
N ALA A 95 -5.61 -0.45 -1.84
CA ALA A 95 -6.49 -1.56 -1.48
C ALA A 95 -7.15 -1.33 -0.11
N ALA A 96 -6.36 -0.92 0.91
CA ALA A 96 -6.88 -0.58 2.22
C ALA A 96 -7.92 0.55 2.16
N ALA A 97 -7.61 1.64 1.43
CA ALA A 97 -8.53 2.76 1.27
C ALA A 97 -9.85 2.35 0.60
N LEU A 98 -9.80 1.49 -0.42
CA LEU A 98 -10.99 0.99 -1.09
C LEU A 98 -11.84 0.09 -0.19
N ILE A 99 -11.23 -0.78 0.61
CA ILE A 99 -11.95 -1.56 1.61
C ILE A 99 -12.67 -0.62 2.59
N MET A 100 -11.99 0.41 3.10
CA MET A 100 -12.57 1.41 4.02
C MET A 100 -13.72 2.22 3.41
N LEU A 101 -13.77 2.38 2.09
CA LEU A 101 -14.86 3.05 1.38
C LEU A 101 -16.10 2.17 1.21
N THR A 102 -15.98 0.87 1.44
CA THR A 102 -17.12 -0.07 1.44
C THR A 102 -17.74 -0.19 2.84
N PRO A 103 -18.99 -0.61 2.97
CA PRO A 103 -19.59 -0.91 4.28
C PRO A 103 -19.22 -2.31 4.79
N TRP A 104 -18.12 -2.91 4.33
CA TRP A 104 -17.63 -4.19 4.82
C TRP A 104 -17.12 -4.07 6.25
N HIS A 105 -17.44 -5.05 7.08
CA HIS A 105 -16.95 -5.25 8.43
C HIS A 105 -16.53 -6.70 8.64
N ALA A 106 -15.69 -6.95 9.64
CA ALA A 106 -15.07 -8.26 9.89
C ALA A 106 -16.07 -9.40 10.19
N ASP A 107 -17.30 -9.08 10.57
CA ASP A 107 -18.40 -10.04 10.78
C ASP A 107 -19.07 -10.51 9.47
N ARG A 108 -18.66 -9.92 8.32
CA ARG A 108 -19.17 -10.22 6.99
C ARG A 108 -18.15 -10.93 6.13
N ILE A 109 -18.65 -11.79 5.23
CA ILE A 109 -17.80 -12.47 4.26
C ILE A 109 -17.22 -11.46 3.28
N LEU A 110 -15.92 -11.60 2.98
CA LEU A 110 -15.24 -10.87 1.91
C LEU A 110 -14.63 -11.89 0.94
N VAL A 111 -14.87 -11.71 -0.35
CA VAL A 111 -14.28 -12.52 -1.40
C VAL A 111 -13.62 -11.63 -2.45
N ASP A 112 -12.39 -11.95 -2.82
CA ASP A 112 -11.72 -11.42 -4.00
C ASP A 112 -11.50 -12.53 -5.02
N PRO A 113 -12.33 -12.60 -6.10
CA PRO A 113 -12.23 -13.65 -7.13
C PRO A 113 -11.08 -13.45 -8.11
N PHE A 114 -10.31 -12.36 -8.01
CA PHE A 114 -9.11 -12.06 -8.80
C PHE A 114 -8.00 -11.58 -7.87
N CYS A 115 -7.73 -12.37 -6.82
CA CYS A 115 -6.92 -11.91 -5.69
C CYS A 115 -5.45 -11.64 -6.05
N GLY A 116 -4.96 -12.16 -7.16
CA GLY A 116 -3.57 -11.98 -7.54
C GLY A 116 -2.65 -12.41 -6.41
N SER A 117 -1.70 -11.54 -6.05
CA SER A 117 -0.78 -11.77 -4.93
C SER A 117 -1.41 -11.59 -3.53
N GLY A 118 -2.74 -11.47 -3.44
CA GLY A 118 -3.51 -11.46 -2.19
C GLY A 118 -3.73 -10.10 -1.55
N THR A 119 -3.56 -8.97 -2.26
CA THR A 119 -3.55 -7.63 -1.64
C THR A 119 -4.84 -7.32 -0.89
N PHE A 120 -6.02 -7.41 -1.51
CA PHE A 120 -7.28 -7.14 -0.84
C PHE A 120 -7.56 -8.07 0.35
N PRO A 121 -7.45 -9.40 0.20
CA PRO A 121 -7.64 -10.31 1.33
C PRO A 121 -6.68 -10.04 2.49
N ILE A 122 -5.40 -9.75 2.21
CA ILE A 122 -4.39 -9.50 3.26
C ILE A 122 -4.68 -8.18 3.98
N GLU A 123 -4.93 -7.08 3.27
CA GLU A 123 -5.25 -5.78 3.89
C GLU A 123 -6.55 -5.88 4.70
N ALA A 124 -7.59 -6.58 4.20
CA ALA A 124 -8.83 -6.82 4.94
C ALA A 124 -8.59 -7.62 6.23
N ALA A 125 -7.77 -8.67 6.19
CA ALA A 125 -7.43 -9.48 7.36
C ALA A 125 -6.61 -8.69 8.39
N MET A 126 -5.64 -7.87 7.94
CA MET A 126 -4.88 -6.98 8.83
C MET A 126 -5.80 -5.95 9.50
N MET A 127 -6.73 -5.35 8.77
CA MET A 127 -7.71 -4.41 9.32
C MET A 127 -8.64 -5.09 10.32
N ALA A 128 -9.15 -6.27 10.02
CA ALA A 128 -10.01 -7.05 10.91
C ALA A 128 -9.30 -7.42 12.21
N ALA A 129 -8.04 -7.85 12.13
CA ALA A 129 -7.21 -8.19 13.28
C ALA A 129 -6.60 -6.98 13.99
N ASN A 130 -6.88 -5.76 13.54
CA ASN A 130 -6.29 -4.51 14.05
C ASN A 130 -4.75 -4.50 14.03
N ILE A 131 -4.14 -5.09 13.00
CA ILE A 131 -2.69 -5.11 12.81
C ILE A 131 -2.25 -3.78 12.20
N ALA A 132 -1.39 -3.05 12.90
CA ALA A 132 -0.84 -1.80 12.38
C ALA A 132 0.02 -2.04 11.13
N PRO A 133 -0.23 -1.31 10.02
CA PRO A 133 0.43 -1.56 8.74
C PRO A 133 1.94 -1.23 8.73
N GLY A 134 2.45 -0.63 9.79
CA GLY A 134 3.86 -0.28 9.99
C GLY A 134 4.70 -1.36 10.68
N LEU A 135 4.09 -2.40 11.27
CA LEU A 135 4.80 -3.39 12.10
C LEU A 135 5.85 -4.22 11.35
N ASN A 136 5.65 -4.45 10.06
CA ASN A 136 6.53 -5.31 9.23
C ASN A 136 7.47 -4.50 8.32
N ARG A 137 7.74 -3.23 8.65
CA ARG A 137 8.62 -2.35 7.89
C ARG A 137 9.45 -1.48 8.82
N GLU A 138 10.53 -0.92 8.29
CA GLU A 138 11.37 0.07 8.97
C GLU A 138 11.00 1.48 8.50
N PHE A 139 11.27 2.46 9.36
CA PHE A 139 11.15 3.88 9.06
C PHE A 139 12.53 4.56 9.16
N ILE A 140 12.86 5.41 8.20
CA ILE A 140 14.16 6.08 8.19
C ILE A 140 14.38 6.94 9.46
N SER A 141 13.31 7.44 10.06
CA SER A 141 13.36 8.20 11.31
C SER A 141 13.74 7.37 12.55
N GLU A 142 13.77 6.04 12.47
CA GLU A 142 14.31 5.19 13.54
C GLU A 142 15.81 5.40 13.76
N GLU A 143 16.53 5.84 12.72
CA GLU A 143 17.95 6.21 12.81
C GLU A 143 18.19 7.53 13.57
N TRP A 144 17.16 8.37 13.76
CA TRP A 144 17.29 9.73 14.28
C TRP A 144 17.32 9.77 15.81
N THR A 145 18.27 9.07 16.40
CA THR A 145 18.39 8.91 17.86
C THR A 145 18.67 10.21 18.60
N ASN A 146 19.13 11.27 17.88
CA ASN A 146 19.28 12.63 18.39
C ASN A 146 17.94 13.37 18.56
N LEU A 147 16.88 12.91 17.92
CA LEU A 147 15.53 13.50 17.95
C LEU A 147 14.52 12.61 18.63
N ILE A 148 14.58 11.31 18.37
CA ILE A 148 13.62 10.30 18.81
C ILE A 148 14.39 9.21 19.56
N PRO A 149 14.25 9.10 20.90
CA PRO A 149 14.85 8.02 21.64
C PRO A 149 14.37 6.66 21.13
N LYS A 150 15.26 5.68 21.01
CA LYS A 150 14.90 4.31 20.56
C LYS A 150 13.81 3.68 21.43
N GLN A 151 13.75 4.02 22.71
CA GLN A 151 12.73 3.49 23.62
C GLN A 151 11.32 3.83 23.14
N LEU A 152 11.09 5.04 22.59
CA LEU A 152 9.77 5.42 22.08
C LEU A 152 9.31 4.53 20.91
N TRP A 153 10.25 4.06 20.07
CA TRP A 153 9.93 3.11 18.98
C TRP A 153 9.51 1.76 19.56
N TYR A 154 10.23 1.25 20.57
CA TYR A 154 9.87 -0.01 21.24
C TYR A 154 8.52 0.09 21.93
N ASP A 155 8.27 1.16 22.65
CA ASP A 155 7.00 1.38 23.36
C ASP A 155 5.80 1.41 22.39
N VAL A 156 5.93 2.13 21.25
CA VAL A 156 4.87 2.20 20.23
C VAL A 156 4.66 0.88 19.51
N ILE A 157 5.73 0.12 19.24
CA ILE A 157 5.63 -1.22 18.63
C ILE A 157 4.95 -2.19 19.61
N GLU A 158 5.29 -2.15 20.88
CA GLU A 158 4.66 -2.97 21.93
C GLU A 158 3.18 -2.63 22.05
N GLU A 159 2.83 -1.34 22.18
CA GLU A 159 1.43 -0.87 22.19
C GLU A 159 0.65 -1.37 20.96
N ALA A 160 1.24 -1.25 19.76
CA ALA A 160 0.59 -1.69 18.53
C ALA A 160 0.38 -3.22 18.49
N ASN A 161 1.31 -4.01 19.03
CA ASN A 161 1.15 -5.45 19.15
C ASN A 161 0.08 -5.84 20.18
N ASP A 162 -0.01 -5.13 21.29
CA ASP A 162 -1.02 -5.38 22.34
C ASP A 162 -2.44 -5.07 21.84
N MET A 163 -2.59 -4.21 20.84
CA MET A 163 -3.86 -3.89 20.21
C MET A 163 -4.34 -4.93 19.19
N VAL A 164 -3.52 -5.92 18.83
CA VAL A 164 -3.89 -6.95 17.84
C VAL A 164 -4.96 -7.89 18.40
N HIS A 165 -6.02 -8.10 17.62
CA HIS A 165 -7.08 -9.05 17.93
C HIS A 165 -6.66 -10.47 17.53
N THR A 166 -6.15 -11.27 18.46
CA THR A 166 -5.61 -12.61 18.18
C THR A 166 -6.69 -13.67 17.96
N ASP A 167 -7.87 -13.51 18.57
CA ASP A 167 -8.97 -14.51 18.57
C ASP A 167 -10.10 -14.16 17.59
N ILE A 168 -9.84 -13.27 16.63
CA ILE A 168 -10.86 -12.83 15.69
C ILE A 168 -11.25 -13.97 14.73
N LYS A 169 -12.54 -14.09 14.47
CA LYS A 169 -13.10 -15.02 13.47
C LYS A 169 -13.61 -14.20 12.29
N VAL A 170 -13.03 -14.42 11.14
CA VAL A 170 -13.41 -13.77 9.88
C VAL A 170 -13.63 -14.80 8.78
N ASP A 171 -14.37 -14.43 7.74
CA ASP A 171 -14.54 -15.24 6.54
C ASP A 171 -14.03 -14.42 5.34
N ILE A 172 -12.72 -14.51 5.10
CA ILE A 172 -12.04 -13.82 4.00
C ILE A 172 -11.50 -14.86 3.03
N GLN A 173 -11.81 -14.70 1.75
CA GLN A 173 -11.47 -15.67 0.72
C GLN A 173 -10.84 -14.97 -0.49
N GLY A 174 -9.77 -15.54 -1.01
CA GLY A 174 -9.10 -15.09 -2.23
C GLY A 174 -9.03 -16.20 -3.26
N TYR A 175 -9.48 -15.90 -4.47
CA TYR A 175 -9.43 -16.82 -5.60
C TYR A 175 -8.65 -16.21 -6.75
N ASP A 176 -7.98 -17.06 -7.50
CA ASP A 176 -7.36 -16.74 -8.79
C ASP A 176 -7.32 -17.99 -9.65
N ILE A 177 -7.34 -17.81 -10.95
CA ILE A 177 -7.25 -18.93 -11.90
C ILE A 177 -5.83 -19.51 -11.96
N ASP A 178 -4.82 -18.70 -11.61
CA ASP A 178 -3.40 -19.04 -11.64
C ASP A 178 -2.94 -19.62 -10.30
N ALA A 179 -2.54 -20.89 -10.30
CA ALA A 179 -2.07 -21.60 -9.10
C ALA A 179 -0.79 -20.98 -8.49
N ASP A 180 0.13 -20.46 -9.33
CA ASP A 180 1.37 -19.87 -8.86
C ASP A 180 1.12 -18.54 -8.16
N VAL A 181 0.18 -17.78 -8.67
CA VAL A 181 -0.27 -16.52 -8.07
C VAL A 181 -0.95 -16.77 -6.73
N VAL A 182 -1.81 -17.80 -6.62
CA VAL A 182 -2.41 -18.24 -5.35
C VAL A 182 -1.36 -18.68 -4.33
N LYS A 183 -0.31 -19.39 -4.78
CA LYS A 183 0.82 -19.74 -3.91
C LYS A 183 1.54 -18.49 -3.40
N ALA A 184 1.79 -17.52 -4.26
CA ALA A 184 2.38 -16.23 -3.87
C ALA A 184 1.51 -15.48 -2.85
N ALA A 185 0.17 -15.49 -3.01
CA ALA A 185 -0.76 -14.89 -2.07
C ALA A 185 -0.67 -15.53 -0.67
N ARG A 186 -0.60 -16.85 -0.58
CA ARG A 186 -0.41 -17.57 0.70
C ARG A 186 0.90 -17.20 1.39
N GLU A 187 2.00 -17.14 0.63
CA GLU A 187 3.31 -16.75 1.18
C GLU A 187 3.32 -15.29 1.66
N ASN A 188 2.66 -14.38 0.95
CA ASN A 188 2.52 -13.00 1.37
C ASN A 188 1.65 -12.88 2.63
N ALA A 189 0.53 -13.61 2.71
CA ALA A 189 -0.33 -13.65 3.90
C ALA A 189 0.40 -14.19 5.13
N LYS A 190 1.23 -15.22 4.96
CA LYS A 190 2.08 -15.77 6.02
C LYS A 190 3.08 -14.72 6.54
N ARG A 191 3.68 -13.94 5.64
CA ARG A 191 4.59 -12.85 6.04
C ARG A 191 3.87 -11.70 6.74
N ALA A 192 2.62 -11.46 6.37
CA ALA A 192 1.76 -10.49 7.06
C ALA A 192 1.22 -11.01 8.40
N GLY A 193 1.40 -12.31 8.73
CA GLY A 193 0.89 -12.92 9.96
C GLY A 193 -0.62 -13.19 9.94
N VAL A 194 -1.25 -13.21 8.76
CA VAL A 194 -2.73 -13.33 8.62
C VAL A 194 -3.17 -14.53 7.77
N ASP A 195 -2.27 -15.46 7.45
CA ASP A 195 -2.57 -16.63 6.64
C ASP A 195 -3.66 -17.54 7.23
N HIS A 196 -3.76 -17.60 8.56
CA HIS A 196 -4.80 -18.34 9.28
C HIS A 196 -6.19 -17.70 9.18
N LEU A 197 -6.29 -16.44 8.76
CA LEU A 197 -7.55 -15.68 8.61
C LEU A 197 -8.10 -15.71 7.18
N ILE A 198 -7.34 -16.24 6.21
CA ILE A 198 -7.68 -16.14 4.79
C ILE A 198 -7.68 -17.51 4.14
N HIS A 199 -8.76 -17.83 3.42
CA HIS A 199 -8.81 -19.01 2.58
C HIS A 199 -8.42 -18.65 1.14
N PHE A 200 -7.25 -19.11 0.67
CA PHE A 200 -6.83 -18.96 -0.72
C PHE A 200 -7.00 -20.25 -1.51
N GLN A 201 -7.62 -20.17 -2.69
CA GLN A 201 -7.84 -21.32 -3.55
C GLN A 201 -7.72 -20.96 -5.04
N GLN A 202 -7.12 -21.85 -5.84
CA GLN A 202 -7.19 -21.76 -7.29
C GLN A 202 -8.65 -22.03 -7.72
N ARG A 203 -9.29 -21.03 -8.36
CA ARG A 203 -10.66 -21.11 -8.83
C ARG A 203 -10.90 -20.06 -9.90
N ALA A 204 -11.58 -20.46 -10.98
CA ALA A 204 -12.07 -19.50 -11.96
C ALA A 204 -13.30 -18.75 -11.43
N VAL A 205 -13.49 -17.50 -11.87
CA VAL A 205 -14.64 -16.67 -11.45
C VAL A 205 -15.98 -17.31 -11.85
N ALA A 206 -16.05 -18.00 -12.98
CA ALA A 206 -17.25 -18.70 -13.44
C ALA A 206 -17.67 -19.84 -12.50
N ASP A 207 -16.73 -20.43 -11.76
CA ASP A 207 -17.00 -21.54 -10.81
C ASP A 207 -17.25 -21.04 -9.38
N MET A 208 -17.23 -19.72 -9.18
CA MET A 208 -17.46 -19.14 -7.87
C MET A 208 -18.95 -19.16 -7.53
N HIS A 209 -19.28 -19.80 -6.42
CA HIS A 209 -20.61 -19.78 -5.80
C HIS A 209 -20.44 -19.76 -4.28
N HIS A 210 -21.43 -19.23 -3.56
CA HIS A 210 -21.38 -19.19 -2.11
C HIS A 210 -22.77 -19.42 -1.50
N PRO A 211 -22.89 -20.33 -0.52
CA PRO A 211 -24.19 -20.69 0.08
C PRO A 211 -24.70 -19.65 1.08
N LYS A 212 -23.81 -18.82 1.64
CA LYS A 212 -24.19 -17.80 2.63
C LYS A 212 -24.63 -16.52 1.94
N LYS A 213 -25.50 -15.77 2.62
CA LYS A 213 -25.99 -14.44 2.21
C LYS A 213 -25.15 -13.32 2.81
N TYR A 214 -25.34 -12.10 2.29
CA TYR A 214 -24.78 -10.84 2.82
C TYR A 214 -23.25 -10.78 2.81
N GLY A 215 -22.63 -11.23 1.73
CA GLY A 215 -21.20 -11.13 1.51
C GLY A 215 -20.80 -9.90 0.69
N PHE A 216 -19.50 -9.68 0.60
CA PHE A 216 -18.87 -8.62 -0.17
C PHE A 216 -17.89 -9.21 -1.16
N ILE A 217 -17.95 -8.73 -2.40
CA ILE A 217 -16.88 -8.89 -3.39
C ILE A 217 -16.16 -7.56 -3.48
N ILE A 218 -14.84 -7.55 -3.24
CA ILE A 218 -13.98 -6.38 -3.41
C ILE A 218 -12.79 -6.85 -4.23
N SER A 219 -12.65 -6.34 -5.46
CA SER A 219 -11.70 -6.92 -6.40
C SER A 219 -11.17 -5.93 -7.43
N ASN A 220 -9.98 -6.25 -7.95
CA ASN A 220 -9.34 -5.59 -9.09
C ASN A 220 -9.18 -6.61 -10.23
N PRO A 221 -10.25 -6.89 -11.00
CA PRO A 221 -10.17 -7.82 -12.12
C PRO A 221 -9.28 -7.27 -13.24
N PRO A 222 -8.79 -8.11 -14.16
CA PRO A 222 -8.11 -7.66 -15.35
C PRO A 222 -8.95 -6.66 -16.15
N TYR A 223 -8.34 -5.56 -16.60
CA TYR A 223 -9.00 -4.50 -17.39
C TYR A 223 -8.33 -4.26 -18.74
N GLY A 224 -7.51 -5.20 -19.22
CA GLY A 224 -7.00 -5.20 -20.59
C GLY A 224 -5.86 -4.22 -20.84
N GLU A 225 -4.81 -4.27 -20.06
CA GLU A 225 -3.59 -3.50 -20.34
C GLU A 225 -2.89 -3.96 -21.62
N ARG A 226 -3.15 -5.21 -22.09
CA ARG A 226 -2.61 -5.78 -23.32
C ARG A 226 -3.70 -5.96 -24.38
N LEU A 227 -3.30 -5.84 -25.66
CA LEU A 227 -4.22 -6.03 -26.80
C LEU A 227 -4.92 -7.40 -26.77
N GLU A 228 -4.18 -8.48 -26.47
CA GLU A 228 -4.70 -9.84 -26.36
C GLU A 228 -5.71 -10.03 -25.21
N GLU A 229 -5.56 -9.26 -24.12
CA GLU A 229 -6.49 -9.28 -22.99
C GLU A 229 -7.79 -8.55 -23.32
N LYS A 230 -7.75 -7.50 -24.16
CA LYS A 230 -8.92 -6.67 -24.52
C LYS A 230 -10.02 -7.47 -25.24
N GLU A 231 -9.66 -8.42 -26.06
CA GLU A 231 -10.61 -9.25 -26.81
C GLU A 231 -11.44 -10.15 -25.89
N ASN A 232 -10.87 -10.58 -24.77
CA ASN A 232 -11.50 -11.48 -23.80
C ASN A 232 -12.27 -10.75 -22.69
N LEU A 233 -12.13 -9.42 -22.58
CA LEU A 233 -12.76 -8.65 -21.49
C LEU A 233 -14.29 -8.74 -21.49
N PRO A 234 -15.01 -8.62 -22.62
CA PRO A 234 -16.47 -8.71 -22.62
C PRO A 234 -16.97 -10.03 -22.02
N GLU A 235 -16.31 -11.13 -22.36
CA GLU A 235 -16.65 -12.44 -21.84
C GLU A 235 -16.34 -12.57 -20.34
N LEU A 236 -15.20 -12.05 -19.89
CA LEU A 236 -14.82 -12.03 -18.47
C LEU A 236 -15.84 -11.26 -17.65
N TYR A 237 -16.22 -10.05 -18.07
CA TYR A 237 -17.20 -9.24 -17.35
C TYR A 237 -18.61 -9.82 -17.42
N ARG A 238 -18.97 -10.54 -18.49
CA ARG A 238 -20.20 -11.34 -18.55
C ARG A 238 -20.20 -12.43 -17.46
N GLN A 239 -19.09 -13.17 -17.32
CA GLN A 239 -18.93 -14.20 -16.29
C GLN A 239 -18.99 -13.62 -14.88
N ILE A 240 -18.36 -12.45 -14.63
CA ILE A 240 -18.46 -11.72 -13.36
C ILE A 240 -19.93 -11.38 -13.05
N GLY A 241 -20.67 -10.86 -14.03
CA GLY A 241 -22.09 -10.54 -13.86
C GLY A 241 -22.96 -11.76 -13.61
N GLU A 242 -22.69 -12.89 -14.26
CA GLU A 242 -23.41 -14.15 -14.05
C GLU A 242 -23.15 -14.72 -12.64
N MET A 243 -21.89 -14.76 -12.25
CA MET A 243 -21.47 -15.15 -10.91
C MET A 243 -22.18 -14.30 -9.84
N TYR A 244 -22.15 -12.97 -10.00
CA TYR A 244 -22.77 -12.05 -9.04
C TYR A 244 -24.28 -12.24 -8.93
N ARG A 245 -25.00 -12.45 -10.04
CA ARG A 245 -26.43 -12.73 -10.03
C ARG A 245 -26.79 -14.04 -9.33
N GLY A 246 -25.85 -14.96 -9.22
CA GLY A 246 -26.01 -16.21 -8.47
C GLY A 246 -25.85 -16.07 -6.95
N LEU A 247 -25.45 -14.90 -6.45
CA LEU A 247 -25.21 -14.63 -5.04
C LEU A 247 -26.41 -13.92 -4.40
N ASP A 248 -26.85 -14.37 -3.23
CA ASP A 248 -28.04 -13.85 -2.56
C ASP A 248 -27.65 -12.72 -1.57
N ALA A 249 -28.11 -11.51 -1.87
CA ALA A 249 -27.91 -10.30 -1.05
C ALA A 249 -26.44 -9.93 -0.85
N TRP A 250 -25.60 -10.08 -1.88
CA TRP A 250 -24.20 -9.65 -1.89
C TRP A 250 -24.03 -8.25 -2.46
N SER A 251 -22.98 -7.57 -2.02
CA SER A 251 -22.51 -6.31 -2.59
C SER A 251 -21.20 -6.52 -3.33
N MET A 252 -21.05 -5.90 -4.51
CA MET A 252 -19.83 -6.02 -5.32
C MET A 252 -19.22 -4.67 -5.60
N TYR A 253 -17.91 -4.55 -5.35
CA TYR A 253 -17.08 -3.38 -5.58
C TYR A 253 -15.90 -3.77 -6.45
N LEU A 254 -15.82 -3.19 -7.64
CA LEU A 254 -14.77 -3.46 -8.61
C LEU A 254 -13.98 -2.20 -8.94
N ILE A 255 -12.67 -2.33 -9.03
CA ILE A 255 -11.80 -1.35 -9.68
C ILE A 255 -11.65 -1.75 -11.14
N THR A 256 -11.97 -0.87 -12.08
CA THR A 256 -11.83 -1.15 -13.50
C THR A 256 -11.69 0.13 -14.31
N SER A 257 -10.92 0.07 -15.39
CA SER A 257 -10.90 1.08 -16.46
C SER A 257 -11.76 0.67 -17.67
N TYR A 258 -12.44 -0.47 -17.60
CA TYR A 258 -13.28 -0.96 -18.69
C TYR A 258 -14.66 -0.31 -18.64
N GLU A 259 -14.88 0.66 -19.51
CA GLU A 259 -16.10 1.51 -19.51
C GLU A 259 -17.40 0.73 -19.70
N LEU A 260 -17.38 -0.34 -20.53
CA LEU A 260 -18.57 -1.17 -20.75
C LEU A 260 -19.02 -1.97 -19.53
N SER A 261 -18.17 -2.12 -18.52
CA SER A 261 -18.56 -2.82 -17.28
C SER A 261 -19.67 -2.10 -16.54
N LEU A 262 -19.78 -0.78 -16.68
CA LEU A 262 -20.80 0.05 -16.02
C LEU A 262 -22.20 -0.04 -16.66
N ILE A 263 -22.30 -0.61 -17.86
CA ILE A 263 -23.56 -0.70 -18.62
C ILE A 263 -24.31 -2.02 -18.30
N HIS A 264 -23.63 -3.02 -17.77
CA HIS A 264 -24.13 -4.38 -17.61
C HIS A 264 -24.31 -4.84 -16.15
N ILE A 265 -24.14 -3.93 -15.17
CA ILE A 265 -24.33 -4.23 -13.74
C ILE A 265 -25.74 -3.85 -13.31
#